data_d577b7f2abe42671b8ab658c1ead57fe
#
_entry.id   d577b7f2abe42671b8ab658c1ead57fe
#
_cell.length_a   1.000
_cell.length_b   1.000
_cell.length_c   1.000
_cell.angle_alpha   90.00
_cell.angle_beta   90.00
_cell.angle_gamma   90.00
#
_symmetry.space_group_name_H-M   'P 1'
#
loop_
_entity.id
_entity.type
_entity.pdbx_description
1 polymer ?
#
loop_
_entity_poly.entity_id
_entity_poly.type
_entity_poly.pdbx_seq_one_letter_code
_entity_poly.pdbx_strand_id
1 'polypeptide(L)'
;MRFTILLPSAEGKEPGGNPLAPDMFDYRSSNTFNYFSDLNPERRALIDALQAEIRAADDAALEKLFGVKGDTLQKAVDANLGIYRSPLMAAVDRYGPGVMYAATDFAGLPTGSQRRLLENGVIFSGLFGLLRPDDLIPDYRLKMDAKVAGIGKASTYWREPLSKALNKLVDGHAVWNLLPASHEAAWDDAETYGRMIRVKFYREDEAGERTAVSHGVKELRGALVAYIVNETADSADALDLWEPPDGYEVDHEETELNEAGGGTVVMVSSPGWETRRAARRKARAQLEAEAAAAKRAREEEDD
;
A
#
# COMPACT_ATOMS: atom_id res chain seq x y z
N MET A 1 -10.67 -12.43 -11.46
CA MET A 1 -10.01 -13.04 -10.26
C MET A 1 -10.16 -12.07 -9.09
N ARG A 2 -10.16 -12.53 -7.83
CA ARG A 2 -10.06 -11.59 -6.68
C ARG A 2 -8.64 -11.05 -6.62
N PHE A 3 -8.48 -9.79 -6.24
CA PHE A 3 -7.15 -9.20 -6.05
C PHE A 3 -6.98 -8.64 -4.64
N THR A 4 -5.75 -8.50 -4.21
CA THR A 4 -5.36 -7.88 -2.94
C THR A 4 -4.19 -6.94 -3.20
N ILE A 5 -4.20 -5.77 -2.57
CA ILE A 5 -3.13 -4.78 -2.66
C ILE A 5 -2.45 -4.68 -1.30
N LEU A 6 -1.17 -5.06 -1.22
CA LEU A 6 -0.38 -4.93 -0.01
C LEU A 6 0.29 -3.56 0.05
N LEU A 7 0.00 -2.81 1.10
CA LEU A 7 0.37 -1.41 1.28
C LEU A 7 1.23 -1.24 2.54
N PRO A 8 2.29 -0.44 2.53
CA PRO A 8 2.98 -0.05 3.76
C PRO A 8 2.18 1.04 4.49
N SER A 9 2.28 1.09 5.82
CA SER A 9 1.85 2.26 6.60
C SER A 9 2.72 3.49 6.29
N ALA A 10 2.19 4.70 6.56
CA ALA A 10 2.94 5.94 6.46
C ALA A 10 3.44 6.42 7.83
N GLU A 11 4.60 7.10 7.85
CA GLU A 11 5.10 7.76 9.07
C GLU A 11 4.34 9.04 9.37
N GLY A 12 4.05 9.86 8.34
CA GLY A 12 3.15 11.01 8.46
C GLY A 12 1.72 10.53 8.66
N LYS A 13 1.03 11.15 9.62
CA LYS A 13 -0.35 10.83 9.96
C LYS A 13 -1.18 12.08 10.11
N GLU A 14 -2.43 11.99 9.66
CA GLU A 14 -3.40 13.05 9.86
C GLU A 14 -3.77 13.18 11.34
N PRO A 15 -3.71 14.37 11.94
CA PRO A 15 -4.11 14.58 13.31
C PRO A 15 -5.63 14.54 13.50
N GLY A 16 -6.10 14.42 14.74
CA GLY A 16 -7.53 14.42 15.06
C GLY A 16 -8.19 13.06 14.87
N GLY A 17 -9.44 13.05 14.45
CA GLY A 17 -10.30 11.87 14.35
C GLY A 17 -11.60 12.02 15.10
N ASN A 18 -12.40 10.97 15.18
CA ASN A 18 -13.66 10.94 15.91
C ASN A 18 -13.44 10.56 17.40
N PRO A 19 -13.62 11.47 18.37
CA PRO A 19 -13.43 11.17 19.78
C PRO A 19 -14.56 10.30 20.35
N LEU A 20 -15.67 10.15 19.64
CA LEU A 20 -16.82 9.33 20.04
C LEU A 20 -16.80 7.94 19.37
N ALA A 21 -15.76 7.64 18.57
CA ALA A 21 -15.60 6.32 18.02
C ALA A 21 -15.40 5.29 19.14
N PRO A 22 -15.94 4.06 18.99
CA PRO A 22 -15.70 3.00 19.94
C PRO A 22 -14.20 2.66 20.02
N ASP A 23 -13.77 2.14 21.16
CA ASP A 23 -12.40 1.61 21.31
C ASP A 23 -12.14 0.56 20.21
N MET A 24 -11.03 0.69 19.50
CA MET A 24 -10.64 -0.24 18.43
C MET A 24 -10.47 -1.68 18.94
N PHE A 25 -10.36 -1.87 20.25
CA PHE A 25 -10.27 -3.17 20.92
C PHE A 25 -11.58 -3.60 21.57
N ASP A 26 -12.69 -2.85 21.42
CA ASP A 26 -13.98 -3.28 21.95
C ASP A 26 -14.59 -4.36 21.07
N TYR A 27 -14.42 -5.59 21.50
CA TYR A 27 -14.97 -6.79 20.83
C TYR A 27 -16.51 -6.83 20.75
N ARG A 28 -17.20 -6.00 21.52
CA ARG A 28 -18.68 -5.97 21.56
C ARG A 28 -19.27 -5.07 20.50
N SER A 29 -18.49 -4.17 19.95
CA SER A 29 -18.93 -3.26 18.90
C SER A 29 -18.51 -3.78 17.53
N SER A 30 -19.12 -4.83 17.04
CA SER A 30 -19.08 -5.32 15.66
C SER A 30 -17.70 -5.48 15.01
N ASN A 31 -17.53 -6.52 14.22
CA ASN A 31 -16.39 -6.78 13.32
C ASN A 31 -16.17 -5.69 12.24
N THR A 32 -16.85 -4.55 12.33
CA THR A 32 -16.91 -3.54 11.26
C THR A 32 -15.65 -2.67 11.17
N PHE A 33 -14.82 -2.60 12.22
CA PHE A 33 -13.68 -1.68 12.29
C PHE A 33 -12.41 -2.32 12.87
N ASN A 34 -12.33 -3.65 12.86
CA ASN A 34 -11.18 -4.40 13.32
C ASN A 34 -11.14 -5.76 12.62
N TYR A 35 -10.82 -5.73 11.35
CA TYR A 35 -10.92 -6.89 10.45
C TYR A 35 -9.96 -8.03 10.81
N PHE A 36 -8.83 -7.72 11.42
CA PHE A 36 -7.85 -8.70 11.87
C PHE A 36 -7.86 -8.80 13.40
N SER A 37 -9.04 -8.99 13.99
CA SER A 37 -9.22 -9.07 15.45
C SER A 37 -8.43 -10.19 16.13
N ASP A 38 -8.11 -11.25 15.39
CA ASP A 38 -7.24 -12.33 15.86
C ASP A 38 -5.83 -11.83 16.24
N LEU A 39 -5.41 -10.66 15.73
CA LEU A 39 -4.13 -10.03 16.07
C LEU A 39 -4.21 -9.12 17.32
N ASN A 40 -5.37 -9.00 17.94
CA ASN A 40 -5.54 -8.10 19.08
C ASN A 40 -4.71 -8.46 20.33
N PRO A 41 -4.49 -9.73 20.67
CA PRO A 41 -3.57 -10.08 21.76
C PRO A 41 -2.16 -9.54 21.54
N GLU A 42 -1.62 -9.70 20.32
CA GLU A 42 -0.30 -9.24 19.93
C GLU A 42 -0.24 -7.71 19.88
N ARG A 43 -1.29 -7.05 19.37
CA ARG A 43 -1.40 -5.58 19.36
C ARG A 43 -1.31 -5.02 20.77
N ARG A 44 -2.08 -5.59 21.73
CA ARG A 44 -2.05 -5.14 23.13
C ARG A 44 -0.69 -5.37 23.75
N ALA A 45 -0.11 -6.55 23.60
CA ALA A 45 1.21 -6.87 24.15
C ALA A 45 2.29 -5.91 23.63
N LEU A 46 2.27 -5.58 22.33
CA LEU A 46 3.21 -4.64 21.73
C LEU A 46 2.99 -3.20 22.23
N ILE A 47 1.73 -2.75 22.35
CA ILE A 47 1.40 -1.42 22.89
C ILE A 47 1.87 -1.31 24.35
N ASP A 48 1.60 -2.30 25.18
CA ASP A 48 1.98 -2.29 26.58
C ASP A 48 3.50 -2.27 26.75
N ALA A 49 4.24 -3.07 25.97
CA ALA A 49 5.69 -3.07 25.97
C ALA A 49 6.27 -1.73 25.48
N LEU A 50 5.72 -1.16 24.40
CA LEU A 50 6.12 0.15 23.87
C LEU A 50 5.89 1.25 24.89
N GLN A 51 4.73 1.27 25.55
CA GLN A 51 4.43 2.25 26.59
C GLN A 51 5.32 2.10 27.83
N ALA A 52 5.66 0.86 28.19
CA ALA A 52 6.61 0.62 29.30
C ALA A 52 8.01 1.13 28.96
N GLU A 53 8.50 0.88 27.73
CA GLU A 53 9.78 1.39 27.25
C GLU A 53 9.79 2.93 27.23
N ILE A 54 8.75 3.57 26.70
CA ILE A 54 8.65 5.05 26.66
C ILE A 54 8.75 5.66 28.07
N ARG A 55 8.13 5.03 29.08
CA ARG A 55 8.19 5.54 30.46
C ARG A 55 9.53 5.34 31.14
N ALA A 56 10.34 4.40 30.68
CA ALA A 56 11.61 4.01 31.28
C ALA A 56 12.84 4.59 30.56
N ALA A 57 12.72 4.92 29.28
CA ALA A 57 13.82 5.34 28.42
C ALA A 57 14.12 6.84 28.56
N ASP A 58 15.36 7.22 28.31
CA ASP A 58 15.78 8.61 28.11
C ASP A 58 15.53 9.07 26.67
N ASP A 59 15.68 10.38 26.43
CA ASP A 59 15.44 10.97 25.12
C ASP A 59 16.30 10.35 24.01
N ALA A 60 17.56 10.01 24.31
CA ALA A 60 18.47 9.41 23.31
C ALA A 60 18.00 8.03 22.87
N ALA A 61 17.49 7.21 23.80
CA ALA A 61 16.90 5.92 23.48
C ALA A 61 15.60 6.06 22.69
N LEU A 62 14.74 7.04 23.05
CA LEU A 62 13.49 7.34 22.34
C LEU A 62 13.76 7.90 20.94
N GLU A 63 14.76 8.77 20.75
CA GLU A 63 15.19 9.23 19.43
C GLU A 63 15.60 8.06 18.53
N LYS A 64 16.29 7.08 19.08
CA LYS A 64 16.68 5.86 18.35
C LYS A 64 15.48 4.98 18.02
N LEU A 65 14.55 4.81 18.97
CA LEU A 65 13.34 4.00 18.81
C LEU A 65 12.45 4.55 17.69
N PHE A 66 12.17 5.85 17.73
CA PHE A 66 11.24 6.50 16.80
C PHE A 66 11.90 7.08 15.54
N GLY A 67 13.22 7.23 15.53
CA GLY A 67 13.99 7.82 14.44
C GLY A 67 13.69 9.29 14.19
N VAL A 68 13.33 10.05 15.27
CA VAL A 68 12.98 11.47 15.22
C VAL A 68 13.49 12.18 16.47
N LYS A 69 13.54 13.53 16.43
CA LYS A 69 14.09 14.39 17.48
C LYS A 69 13.17 15.56 17.78
N GLY A 70 13.46 16.25 18.88
CA GLY A 70 12.80 17.50 19.29
C GLY A 70 11.28 17.38 19.37
N ASP A 71 10.55 18.36 18.87
CA ASP A 71 9.07 18.38 18.91
C ASP A 71 8.40 17.17 18.28
N THR A 72 9.04 16.59 17.26
CA THR A 72 8.53 15.37 16.61
C THR A 72 8.66 14.16 17.52
N LEU A 73 9.71 14.11 18.33
CA LEU A 73 9.88 13.08 19.36
C LEU A 73 8.79 13.19 20.42
N GLN A 74 8.56 14.40 20.93
CA GLN A 74 7.50 14.62 21.94
C GLN A 74 6.13 14.21 21.41
N LYS A 75 5.79 14.60 20.18
CA LYS A 75 4.53 14.15 19.52
C LYS A 75 4.45 12.64 19.41
N ALA A 76 5.55 11.95 19.09
CA ALA A 76 5.59 10.50 19.02
C ALA A 76 5.35 9.82 20.38
N VAL A 77 5.95 10.38 21.44
CA VAL A 77 5.76 9.93 22.83
C VAL A 77 4.30 10.10 23.24
N ASP A 78 3.75 11.31 23.06
CA ASP A 78 2.37 11.63 23.46
C ASP A 78 1.35 10.76 22.72
N ALA A 79 1.51 10.58 21.41
CA ALA A 79 0.64 9.75 20.60
C ALA A 79 0.64 8.29 21.09
N ASN A 80 1.83 7.72 21.34
CA ASN A 80 1.93 6.32 21.78
C ASN A 80 1.45 6.10 23.22
N LEU A 81 1.66 7.05 24.12
CA LEU A 81 1.12 6.99 25.49
C LEU A 81 -0.41 7.20 25.51
N GLY A 82 -0.94 7.92 24.52
CA GLY A 82 -2.35 8.26 24.40
C GLY A 82 -3.20 7.24 23.63
N ILE A 83 -2.64 6.17 23.08
CA ILE A 83 -3.30 5.25 22.12
C ILE A 83 -4.74 4.88 22.51
N TYR A 84 -4.97 4.47 23.75
CA TYR A 84 -6.30 4.03 24.20
C TYR A 84 -7.33 5.16 24.39
N ARG A 85 -6.92 6.41 24.26
CA ARG A 85 -7.78 7.59 24.44
C ARG A 85 -7.76 8.54 23.25
N SER A 86 -6.95 8.25 22.26
CA SER A 86 -6.83 9.06 21.05
C SER A 86 -8.07 8.92 20.18
N PRO A 87 -8.53 10.01 19.54
CA PRO A 87 -9.58 9.95 18.54
C PRO A 87 -9.21 8.96 17.42
N LEU A 88 -10.18 8.18 16.96
CA LEU A 88 -9.98 7.19 15.89
C LEU A 88 -10.32 7.78 14.52
N MET A 89 -9.60 7.32 13.51
CA MET A 89 -9.78 7.70 12.10
C MET A 89 -9.53 6.46 11.23
N ALA A 90 -10.22 6.37 10.09
CA ALA A 90 -9.96 5.29 9.13
C ALA A 90 -8.47 5.28 8.73
N ALA A 91 -7.87 4.11 8.63
CA ALA A 91 -6.44 3.98 8.38
C ALA A 91 -6.01 4.68 7.07
N VAL A 92 -6.84 4.61 6.02
CA VAL A 92 -6.56 5.29 4.74
C VAL A 92 -6.46 6.81 4.91
N ASP A 93 -7.32 7.40 5.73
CA ASP A 93 -7.32 8.84 6.02
C ASP A 93 -6.20 9.19 7.00
N ARG A 94 -5.99 8.35 8.03
CA ARG A 94 -4.89 8.53 9.00
C ARG A 94 -3.52 8.57 8.33
N TYR A 95 -3.31 7.76 7.29
CA TYR A 95 -2.08 7.74 6.50
C TYR A 95 -2.06 8.74 5.35
N GLY A 96 -3.15 9.49 5.13
CA GLY A 96 -3.34 10.45 4.05
C GLY A 96 -2.16 11.40 3.78
N PRO A 97 -1.48 11.99 4.80
CA PRO A 97 -0.30 12.84 4.57
C PRO A 97 0.93 12.08 4.02
N GLY A 98 0.93 10.76 4.04
CA GLY A 98 2.01 9.95 3.47
C GLY A 98 2.04 10.04 1.95
N VAL A 99 3.24 10.21 1.37
CA VAL A 99 3.45 10.44 -0.07
C VAL A 99 2.68 9.45 -0.96
N MET A 100 2.67 8.15 -0.63
CA MET A 100 1.94 7.15 -1.38
C MET A 100 0.42 7.35 -1.28
N TYR A 101 -0.10 7.60 -0.08
CA TYR A 101 -1.53 7.82 0.15
C TYR A 101 -2.01 9.14 -0.46
N ALA A 102 -1.20 10.20 -0.36
CA ALA A 102 -1.49 11.47 -1.03
C ALA A 102 -1.56 11.31 -2.55
N ALA A 103 -0.65 10.53 -3.15
CA ALA A 103 -0.66 10.24 -4.58
C ALA A 103 -1.77 9.25 -5.01
N THR A 104 -2.28 8.42 -4.08
CA THR A 104 -3.47 7.59 -4.33
C THR A 104 -4.73 8.45 -4.41
N ASP A 105 -4.76 9.58 -3.69
CA ASP A 105 -5.89 10.53 -3.65
C ASP A 105 -7.23 9.83 -3.40
N PHE A 106 -7.31 9.09 -2.28
CA PHE A 106 -8.48 8.25 -1.96
C PHE A 106 -9.80 9.03 -2.07
N ALA A 107 -9.85 10.26 -1.57
CA ALA A 107 -11.04 11.10 -1.59
C ALA A 107 -11.45 11.51 -3.02
N GLY A 108 -10.48 11.68 -3.93
CA GLY A 108 -10.69 12.00 -5.34
C GLY A 108 -11.05 10.81 -6.22
N LEU A 109 -10.92 9.56 -5.72
CA LEU A 109 -11.29 8.37 -6.47
C LEU A 109 -12.81 8.29 -6.68
N PRO A 110 -13.30 7.75 -7.81
CA PRO A 110 -14.71 7.37 -7.98
C PRO A 110 -15.18 6.43 -6.85
N THR A 111 -16.43 6.56 -6.41
CA THR A 111 -16.98 5.78 -5.29
C THR A 111 -16.77 4.27 -5.45
N GLY A 112 -16.90 3.74 -6.66
CA GLY A 112 -16.63 2.32 -6.94
C GLY A 112 -15.18 1.93 -6.70
N SER A 113 -14.23 2.82 -7.01
CA SER A 113 -12.79 2.62 -6.80
C SER A 113 -12.40 2.76 -5.33
N GLN A 114 -13.00 3.74 -4.63
CA GLN A 114 -12.87 3.84 -3.17
C GLN A 114 -13.29 2.53 -2.50
N ARG A 115 -14.46 2.02 -2.85
CA ARG A 115 -14.97 0.75 -2.31
C ARG A 115 -14.01 -0.41 -2.60
N ARG A 116 -13.48 -0.51 -3.82
CA ARG A 116 -12.50 -1.54 -4.18
C ARG A 116 -11.23 -1.45 -3.35
N LEU A 117 -10.73 -0.23 -3.06
CA LEU A 117 -9.57 -0.06 -2.18
C LEU A 117 -9.86 -0.51 -0.75
N LEU A 118 -11.03 -0.15 -0.20
CA LEU A 118 -11.45 -0.58 1.15
C LEU A 118 -11.57 -2.10 1.25
N GLU A 119 -12.13 -2.74 0.23
CA GLU A 119 -12.36 -4.19 0.21
C GLU A 119 -11.10 -5.02 -0.08
N ASN A 120 -10.13 -4.49 -0.84
CA ASN A 120 -8.99 -5.25 -1.33
C ASN A 120 -7.63 -4.76 -0.81
N GLY A 121 -7.56 -3.60 -0.16
CA GLY A 121 -6.35 -3.09 0.46
C GLY A 121 -6.03 -3.83 1.76
N VAL A 122 -4.73 -4.10 1.99
CA VAL A 122 -4.19 -4.60 3.26
C VAL A 122 -2.97 -3.78 3.61
N ILE A 123 -3.00 -3.11 4.75
CA ILE A 123 -1.96 -2.21 5.20
C ILE A 123 -1.11 -2.91 6.26
N PHE A 124 0.21 -2.91 6.08
CA PHE A 124 1.17 -3.40 7.05
C PHE A 124 1.58 -2.29 7.99
N SER A 125 1.31 -2.46 9.27
CA SER A 125 1.60 -1.49 10.33
C SER A 125 2.59 -2.06 11.35
N GLY A 126 3.63 -1.27 11.69
CA GLY A 126 4.59 -1.66 12.72
C GLY A 126 3.95 -1.91 14.09
N LEU A 127 2.87 -1.19 14.41
CA LEU A 127 2.17 -1.32 15.70
C LEU A 127 0.98 -2.28 15.66
N PHE A 128 0.24 -2.33 14.55
CA PHE A 128 -1.03 -3.04 14.46
C PHE A 128 -0.98 -4.32 13.62
N GLY A 129 0.17 -4.66 13.03
CA GLY A 129 0.31 -5.80 12.12
C GLY A 129 -0.42 -5.56 10.80
N LEU A 130 -1.55 -6.19 10.58
CA LEU A 130 -2.41 -5.98 9.41
C LEU A 130 -3.60 -5.09 9.76
N LEU A 131 -3.95 -4.22 8.81
CA LEU A 131 -5.13 -3.36 8.84
C LEU A 131 -5.84 -3.39 7.49
N ARG A 132 -7.15 -3.18 7.49
CA ARG A 132 -7.89 -2.73 6.31
C ARG A 132 -7.81 -1.21 6.20
N PRO A 133 -8.02 -0.62 5.02
CA PRO A 133 -8.01 0.83 4.86
C PRO A 133 -9.09 1.56 5.69
N ASP A 134 -10.19 0.90 6.01
CA ASP A 134 -11.31 1.42 6.81
C ASP A 134 -11.24 1.03 8.30
N ASP A 135 -10.22 0.29 8.75
CA ASP A 135 -10.00 0.08 10.18
C ASP A 135 -9.80 1.42 10.90
N LEU A 136 -10.50 1.61 12.02
CA LEU A 136 -10.38 2.82 12.82
C LEU A 136 -9.16 2.72 13.74
N ILE A 137 -8.18 3.59 13.53
CA ILE A 137 -6.92 3.60 14.29
C ILE A 137 -6.64 4.95 14.95
N PRO A 138 -5.99 4.95 16.13
CA PRO A 138 -5.47 6.16 16.76
C PRO A 138 -4.25 6.71 16.02
N ASP A 139 -3.80 7.90 16.41
CA ASP A 139 -2.44 8.33 16.07
C ASP A 139 -1.40 7.51 16.86
N TYR A 140 -0.27 7.22 16.23
CA TYR A 140 0.84 6.48 16.82
C TYR A 140 2.12 6.66 16.00
N ARG A 141 3.25 6.26 16.55
CA ARG A 141 4.50 6.18 15.79
C ARG A 141 5.27 4.91 16.18
N LEU A 142 5.35 3.96 15.27
CA LEU A 142 6.25 2.81 15.36
C LEU A 142 6.54 2.29 13.94
N LYS A 143 7.82 2.22 13.58
CA LYS A 143 8.24 1.65 12.28
C LYS A 143 8.23 0.13 12.34
N MET A 144 8.07 -0.52 11.18
CA MET A 144 8.12 -1.98 11.07
C MET A 144 9.51 -2.57 11.43
N ASP A 145 10.58 -1.78 11.28
CA ASP A 145 11.95 -2.16 11.64
C ASP A 145 12.38 -1.69 13.03
N ALA A 146 11.53 -1.00 13.78
CA ALA A 146 11.80 -0.56 15.15
C ALA A 146 12.02 -1.77 16.09
N LYS A 147 12.89 -1.58 17.10
CA LYS A 147 13.13 -2.56 18.14
C LYS A 147 12.54 -2.06 19.45
N VAL A 148 11.59 -2.80 20.01
CA VAL A 148 10.92 -2.53 21.28
C VAL A 148 11.48 -3.45 22.36
N ALA A 149 11.79 -2.91 23.52
CA ALA A 149 12.33 -3.68 24.64
C ALA A 149 11.36 -4.81 25.05
N GLY A 150 11.88 -5.99 25.29
CA GLY A 150 11.09 -7.20 25.62
C GLY A 150 10.35 -7.86 24.44
N ILE A 151 10.24 -7.15 23.30
CA ILE A 151 9.57 -7.66 22.09
C ILE A 151 10.60 -7.98 20.98
N GLY A 152 11.62 -7.14 20.82
CA GLY A 152 12.56 -7.22 19.71
C GLY A 152 12.12 -6.39 18.51
N LYS A 153 12.52 -6.80 17.31
CA LYS A 153 12.17 -6.08 16.07
C LYS A 153 10.69 -6.31 15.71
N ALA A 154 9.95 -5.24 15.46
CA ALA A 154 8.52 -5.32 15.15
C ALA A 154 8.21 -6.26 13.97
N SER A 155 8.99 -6.22 12.88
CA SER A 155 8.82 -7.14 11.75
C SER A 155 9.01 -8.62 12.13
N THR A 156 9.92 -8.93 13.06
CA THR A 156 10.12 -10.29 13.56
C THR A 156 8.99 -10.72 14.48
N TYR A 157 8.51 -9.81 15.33
CA TYR A 157 7.38 -10.04 16.22
C TYR A 157 6.09 -10.37 15.46
N TRP A 158 5.83 -9.63 14.40
CA TRP A 158 4.64 -9.81 13.56
C TRP A 158 4.71 -11.02 12.64
N ARG A 159 5.90 -11.56 12.37
CA ARG A 159 6.09 -12.53 11.28
C ARG A 159 5.14 -13.73 11.36
N GLU A 160 5.05 -14.39 12.49
CA GLU A 160 4.19 -15.58 12.64
C GLU A 160 2.70 -15.23 12.60
N PRO A 161 2.15 -14.37 13.50
CA PRO A 161 0.72 -14.10 13.54
C PRO A 161 0.20 -13.41 12.27
N LEU A 162 0.99 -12.48 11.70
CA LEU A 162 0.65 -11.79 10.47
C LEU A 162 0.60 -12.76 9.29
N SER A 163 1.61 -13.62 9.15
CA SER A 163 1.69 -14.57 8.03
C SER A 163 0.53 -15.55 8.05
N LYS A 164 0.14 -16.04 9.22
CA LYS A 164 -1.03 -16.91 9.37
C LYS A 164 -2.32 -16.26 8.85
N ALA A 165 -2.53 -14.99 9.19
CA ALA A 165 -3.72 -14.25 8.76
C ALA A 165 -3.66 -13.91 7.26
N LEU A 166 -2.49 -13.44 6.78
CA LEU A 166 -2.34 -12.98 5.40
C LEU A 166 -2.38 -14.14 4.40
N ASN A 167 -1.64 -15.23 4.64
CA ASN A 167 -1.62 -16.39 3.74
C ASN A 167 -3.01 -16.98 3.52
N LYS A 168 -3.86 -16.97 4.57
CA LYS A 168 -5.27 -17.34 4.45
C LYS A 168 -6.09 -16.35 3.62
N LEU A 169 -5.80 -15.05 3.77
CA LEU A 169 -6.55 -14.01 3.06
C LEU A 169 -6.26 -14.01 1.55
N VAL A 170 -4.98 -14.17 1.19
CA VAL A 170 -4.54 -14.05 -0.21
C VAL A 170 -4.70 -15.35 -1.02
N ASP A 171 -5.20 -16.41 -0.41
CA ASP A 171 -5.36 -17.72 -1.07
C ASP A 171 -6.14 -17.60 -2.38
N GLY A 172 -5.49 -17.98 -3.48
CA GLY A 172 -6.00 -17.89 -4.86
C GLY A 172 -6.18 -16.47 -5.41
N HIS A 173 -5.77 -15.41 -4.69
CA HIS A 173 -5.89 -14.02 -5.18
C HIS A 173 -4.76 -13.65 -6.15
N ALA A 174 -4.98 -12.62 -6.98
CA ALA A 174 -3.91 -11.84 -7.56
C ALA A 174 -3.42 -10.83 -6.51
N VAL A 175 -2.13 -10.84 -6.18
CA VAL A 175 -1.55 -9.99 -5.13
C VAL A 175 -0.65 -8.93 -5.75
N TRP A 176 -1.01 -7.66 -5.59
CA TRP A 176 -0.14 -6.53 -5.88
C TRP A 176 0.72 -6.23 -4.64
N ASN A 177 1.99 -6.58 -4.69
CA ASN A 177 2.89 -6.35 -3.57
C ASN A 177 3.64 -5.03 -3.75
N LEU A 178 3.16 -3.99 -3.06
CA LEU A 178 3.76 -2.64 -3.06
C LEU A 178 4.57 -2.36 -1.77
N LEU A 179 4.91 -3.41 -1.02
CA LEU A 179 5.65 -3.28 0.23
C LEU A 179 7.14 -2.95 -0.02
N PRO A 180 7.76 -2.14 0.83
CA PRO A 180 9.21 -2.09 0.93
C PRO A 180 9.73 -3.30 1.73
N ALA A 181 10.99 -3.66 1.53
CA ALA A 181 11.63 -4.83 2.15
C ALA A 181 11.47 -4.88 3.70
N SER A 182 11.45 -3.71 4.37
CA SER A 182 11.26 -3.65 5.83
C SER A 182 9.89 -4.18 6.26
N HIS A 183 8.85 -4.03 5.43
CA HIS A 183 7.50 -4.52 5.69
C HIS A 183 7.35 -5.97 5.22
N GLU A 184 7.92 -6.33 4.06
CA GLU A 184 7.95 -7.73 3.61
C GLU A 184 8.62 -8.66 4.63
N ALA A 185 9.62 -8.18 5.38
CA ALA A 185 10.28 -8.94 6.44
C ALA A 185 9.32 -9.42 7.56
N ALA A 186 8.12 -8.84 7.66
CA ALA A 186 7.08 -9.26 8.60
C ALA A 186 6.18 -10.38 8.04
N TRP A 187 6.41 -10.84 6.83
CA TRP A 187 5.63 -11.87 6.18
C TRP A 187 6.48 -13.08 5.80
N ASP A 188 6.04 -14.25 6.21
CA ASP A 188 6.54 -15.55 5.75
C ASP A 188 5.58 -16.05 4.68
N ASP A 189 5.96 -15.77 3.44
CA ASP A 189 5.15 -16.01 2.26
C ASP A 189 5.04 -17.51 1.98
N ALA A 190 3.82 -18.05 2.10
CA ALA A 190 3.53 -19.45 1.82
C ALA A 190 3.07 -19.69 0.36
N GLU A 191 3.14 -18.66 -0.48
CA GLU A 191 2.79 -18.73 -1.91
C GLU A 191 1.38 -19.32 -2.19
N THR A 192 0.42 -19.05 -1.29
CA THR A 192 -0.96 -19.55 -1.42
C THR A 192 -1.79 -18.77 -2.45
N TYR A 193 -1.31 -17.63 -2.89
CA TYR A 193 -1.96 -16.78 -3.89
C TYR A 193 -1.94 -17.40 -5.30
N GLY A 194 -2.86 -16.98 -6.15
CA GLY A 194 -2.86 -17.39 -7.56
C GLY A 194 -1.70 -16.79 -8.36
N ARG A 195 -1.36 -15.53 -8.06
CA ARG A 195 -0.19 -14.83 -8.61
C ARG A 195 0.22 -13.67 -7.71
N MET A 196 1.50 -13.31 -7.71
CA MET A 196 2.00 -12.09 -7.06
C MET A 196 2.71 -11.20 -8.07
N ILE A 197 2.35 -9.93 -8.08
CA ILE A 197 2.88 -8.94 -9.01
C ILE A 197 3.64 -7.88 -8.21
N ARG A 198 4.91 -7.68 -8.55
CA ARG A 198 5.77 -6.60 -8.05
C ARG A 198 6.08 -5.65 -9.19
N VAL A 199 6.29 -4.38 -8.89
CA VAL A 199 6.66 -3.39 -9.89
C VAL A 199 7.94 -2.68 -9.45
N LYS A 200 8.93 -2.63 -10.34
CA LYS A 200 10.17 -1.89 -10.19
C LYS A 200 10.20 -0.74 -11.19
N PHE A 201 10.70 0.40 -10.76
CA PHE A 201 10.78 1.61 -11.59
C PHE A 201 12.24 2.01 -11.78
N TYR A 202 12.61 2.25 -13.04
CA TYR A 202 13.94 2.72 -13.44
C TYR A 202 13.83 3.99 -14.29
N ARG A 203 14.83 4.86 -14.16
CA ARG A 203 15.06 5.95 -15.10
C ARG A 203 16.25 5.60 -15.97
N GLU A 204 16.08 5.79 -17.27
CA GLU A 204 17.11 5.63 -18.27
C GLU A 204 17.56 7.02 -18.74
N ASP A 205 18.87 7.24 -18.81
CA ASP A 205 19.44 8.49 -19.32
C ASP A 205 19.67 8.44 -20.84
N GLU A 206 20.23 9.53 -21.41
CA GLU A 206 20.54 9.62 -22.84
C GLU A 206 21.62 8.62 -23.31
N ALA A 207 22.42 8.08 -22.38
CA ALA A 207 23.43 7.06 -22.68
C ALA A 207 22.88 5.64 -22.59
N GLY A 208 21.59 5.47 -22.19
CA GLY A 208 20.95 4.19 -21.98
C GLY A 208 21.26 3.55 -20.60
N GLU A 209 21.90 4.30 -19.69
CA GLU A 209 22.19 3.82 -18.34
C GLU A 209 20.94 3.89 -17.45
N ARG A 210 20.64 2.79 -16.77
CA ARG A 210 19.45 2.66 -15.94
C ARG A 210 19.75 2.81 -14.47
N THR A 211 18.99 3.64 -13.79
CA THR A 211 19.07 3.86 -12.34
C THR A 211 17.73 3.55 -11.69
N ALA A 212 17.74 2.72 -10.64
CA ALA A 212 16.55 2.43 -9.87
C ALA A 212 16.01 3.70 -9.18
N VAL A 213 14.70 3.91 -9.26
CA VAL A 213 14.06 5.09 -8.66
C VAL A 213 14.01 4.92 -7.14
N SER A 214 14.72 5.79 -6.43
CA SER A 214 14.67 5.88 -4.96
C SER A 214 13.74 7.00 -4.48
N HIS A 215 13.87 8.19 -5.09
CA HIS A 215 12.99 9.33 -4.84
C HIS A 215 11.80 9.27 -5.81
N GLY A 216 10.59 9.51 -5.30
CA GLY A 216 9.37 9.46 -6.14
C GLY A 216 8.73 8.05 -6.27
N VAL A 217 9.42 6.97 -5.89
CA VAL A 217 8.83 5.62 -5.96
C VAL A 217 7.55 5.47 -5.14
N LYS A 218 7.41 6.21 -4.04
CA LYS A 218 6.18 6.22 -3.23
C LYS A 218 5.02 6.87 -3.96
N GLU A 219 5.30 7.94 -4.69
CA GLU A 219 4.31 8.64 -5.52
C GLU A 219 3.84 7.74 -6.67
N LEU A 220 4.77 7.10 -7.38
CA LEU A 220 4.45 6.13 -8.43
C LEU A 220 3.62 4.94 -7.90
N ARG A 221 3.95 4.42 -6.72
CA ARG A 221 3.14 3.38 -6.08
C ARG A 221 1.73 3.87 -5.73
N GLY A 222 1.57 5.11 -5.28
CA GLY A 222 0.26 5.70 -5.03
C GLY A 222 -0.58 5.83 -6.29
N ALA A 223 0.01 6.34 -7.37
CA ALA A 223 -0.63 6.41 -8.69
C ALA A 223 -0.99 5.00 -9.22
N LEU A 224 -0.15 3.99 -8.95
CA LEU A 224 -0.43 2.60 -9.30
C LEU A 224 -1.61 2.04 -8.51
N VAL A 225 -1.73 2.33 -7.21
CA VAL A 225 -2.90 1.94 -6.40
C VAL A 225 -4.18 2.50 -7.01
N ALA A 226 -4.20 3.80 -7.34
CA ALA A 226 -5.34 4.45 -7.97
C ALA A 226 -5.69 3.76 -9.31
N TYR A 227 -4.70 3.44 -10.13
CA TYR A 227 -4.91 2.72 -11.39
C TYR A 227 -5.49 1.32 -11.17
N ILE A 228 -4.90 0.52 -10.28
CA ILE A 228 -5.37 -0.85 -9.99
C ILE A 228 -6.85 -0.84 -9.59
N VAL A 229 -7.26 0.07 -8.69
CA VAL A 229 -8.66 0.11 -8.23
C VAL A 229 -9.61 0.73 -9.24
N ASN A 230 -9.16 1.62 -10.11
CA ASN A 230 -9.97 2.18 -11.18
C ASN A 230 -10.27 1.13 -12.26
N GLU A 231 -9.24 0.44 -12.72
CA GLU A 231 -9.34 -0.54 -13.80
C GLU A 231 -9.70 -1.96 -13.33
N THR A 232 -9.75 -2.19 -12.02
CA THR A 232 -9.93 -3.54 -11.43
C THR A 232 -8.83 -4.49 -11.93
N ALA A 233 -7.58 -3.98 -11.99
CA ALA A 233 -6.45 -4.71 -12.54
C ALA A 233 -6.08 -5.91 -11.68
N ASP A 234 -6.16 -7.11 -12.22
CA ASP A 234 -5.80 -8.36 -11.54
C ASP A 234 -4.67 -9.13 -12.24
N SER A 235 -4.03 -8.53 -13.25
CA SER A 235 -2.89 -9.09 -13.98
C SER A 235 -1.85 -8.04 -14.33
N ALA A 236 -0.61 -8.48 -14.57
CA ALA A 236 0.49 -7.62 -14.98
C ALA A 236 0.24 -6.92 -16.33
N ASP A 237 -0.46 -7.58 -17.25
CA ASP A 237 -0.76 -7.06 -18.61
C ASP A 237 -1.59 -5.76 -18.55
N ALA A 238 -2.32 -5.53 -17.45
CA ALA A 238 -3.04 -4.28 -17.27
C ALA A 238 -2.10 -3.06 -17.29
N LEU A 239 -0.82 -3.24 -16.94
CA LEU A 239 0.16 -2.15 -16.91
C LEU A 239 0.55 -1.63 -18.30
N ASP A 240 0.31 -2.37 -19.36
CA ASP A 240 0.54 -1.91 -20.74
C ASP A 240 -0.38 -0.73 -21.12
N LEU A 241 -1.53 -0.64 -20.43
CA LEU A 241 -2.50 0.43 -20.63
C LEU A 241 -2.34 1.56 -19.61
N TRP A 242 -1.50 1.38 -18.60
CA TRP A 242 -1.28 2.39 -17.58
C TRP A 242 -0.39 3.51 -18.12
N GLU A 243 -0.82 4.74 -17.90
CA GLU A 243 -0.07 5.94 -18.23
C GLU A 243 0.38 6.67 -16.94
N PRO A 244 1.42 6.15 -16.27
CA PRO A 244 1.89 6.74 -15.02
C PRO A 244 2.48 8.14 -15.21
N PRO A 245 2.64 8.92 -14.11
CA PRO A 245 3.45 10.12 -14.14
C PRO A 245 4.84 9.86 -14.72
N ASP A 246 5.51 10.87 -15.26
CA ASP A 246 6.87 10.82 -15.80
C ASP A 246 7.09 9.79 -16.93
N GLY A 247 6.02 9.27 -17.54
CA GLY A 247 6.09 8.48 -18.76
C GLY A 247 6.74 7.11 -18.64
N TYR A 248 6.62 6.47 -17.49
CA TYR A 248 7.05 5.08 -17.35
C TYR A 248 6.26 4.15 -18.29
N GLU A 249 6.97 3.22 -18.89
CA GLU A 249 6.47 2.21 -19.82
C GLU A 249 6.95 0.83 -19.37
N VAL A 250 6.16 -0.22 -19.62
CA VAL A 250 6.59 -1.59 -19.32
C VAL A 250 7.75 -1.97 -20.23
N ASP A 251 8.82 -2.44 -19.64
CA ASP A 251 9.92 -3.09 -20.37
C ASP A 251 9.68 -4.60 -20.38
N HIS A 252 9.21 -5.10 -21.52
CA HIS A 252 8.89 -6.51 -21.69
C HIS A 252 10.10 -7.42 -21.74
N GLU A 253 11.29 -6.90 -22.06
CA GLU A 253 12.52 -7.66 -22.14
C GLU A 253 13.08 -7.98 -20.74
N GLU A 254 12.93 -7.02 -19.80
CA GLU A 254 13.37 -7.17 -18.41
C GLU A 254 12.25 -7.60 -17.44
N THR A 255 11.02 -7.65 -17.90
CA THR A 255 9.88 -8.12 -17.12
C THR A 255 9.89 -9.63 -17.01
N GLU A 256 9.95 -10.14 -15.79
CA GLU A 256 9.99 -11.57 -15.49
C GLU A 256 8.67 -12.04 -14.89
N LEU A 257 7.87 -12.76 -15.69
CA LEU A 257 6.61 -13.35 -15.25
C LEU A 257 6.66 -14.88 -15.38
N ASN A 258 6.10 -15.58 -14.39
CA ASN A 258 5.90 -17.02 -14.44
C ASN A 258 4.64 -17.39 -15.25
N GLU A 259 4.37 -18.69 -15.44
CA GLU A 259 3.22 -19.18 -16.20
C GLU A 259 1.86 -18.71 -15.62
N ALA A 260 1.79 -18.45 -14.32
CA ALA A 260 0.59 -17.91 -13.67
C ALA A 260 0.42 -16.39 -13.87
N GLY A 261 1.39 -15.71 -14.50
CA GLY A 261 1.40 -14.25 -14.69
C GLY A 261 1.80 -13.48 -13.44
N GLY A 262 2.45 -14.14 -12.48
CA GLY A 262 3.08 -13.49 -11.31
C GLY A 262 4.56 -13.26 -11.56
N GLY A 263 5.14 -12.25 -10.90
CA GLY A 263 6.56 -11.94 -11.03
C GLY A 263 6.87 -10.46 -10.83
N THR A 264 7.91 -9.98 -11.48
CA THR A 264 8.34 -8.58 -11.40
C THR A 264 8.17 -7.89 -12.74
N VAL A 265 7.32 -6.87 -12.78
CA VAL A 265 7.20 -5.97 -13.92
C VAL A 265 8.23 -4.86 -13.78
N VAL A 266 9.01 -4.64 -14.82
CA VAL A 266 9.97 -3.55 -14.92
C VAL A 266 9.35 -2.41 -15.70
N MET A 267 9.34 -1.21 -15.12
CA MET A 267 8.84 0.00 -15.76
C MET A 267 9.98 1.01 -15.89
N VAL A 268 10.16 1.52 -17.10
CA VAL A 268 11.27 2.41 -17.42
C VAL A 268 10.74 3.75 -17.97
N SER A 269 11.23 4.84 -17.41
CA SER A 269 11.07 6.19 -17.98
C SER A 269 12.36 6.56 -18.71
N SER A 270 12.29 6.73 -20.04
CA SER A 270 13.44 7.06 -20.88
C SER A 270 13.22 8.38 -21.65
N PRO A 271 14.30 9.06 -22.10
CA PRO A 271 14.22 10.31 -22.86
C PRO A 271 13.24 10.21 -24.04
N GLY A 272 12.50 11.28 -24.30
CA GLY A 272 11.52 11.34 -25.41
C GLY A 272 10.20 10.60 -25.16
N TRP A 273 9.94 10.20 -23.92
CA TRP A 273 8.70 9.51 -23.54
C TRP A 273 7.42 10.30 -23.88
N GLU A 274 7.44 11.64 -23.78
CA GLU A 274 6.29 12.47 -24.14
C GLU A 274 5.88 12.26 -25.61
N THR A 275 6.85 12.23 -26.50
CA THR A 275 6.61 12.03 -27.93
C THR A 275 6.05 10.64 -28.21
N ARG A 276 6.63 9.61 -27.55
CA ARG A 276 6.16 8.21 -27.68
C ARG A 276 4.74 8.05 -27.13
N ARG A 277 4.44 8.63 -25.97
CA ARG A 277 3.11 8.62 -25.36
C ARG A 277 2.08 9.30 -26.26
N ALA A 278 2.41 10.48 -26.82
CA ALA A 278 1.53 11.17 -27.74
C ALA A 278 1.25 10.34 -29.01
N ALA A 279 2.26 9.68 -29.57
CA ALA A 279 2.10 8.81 -30.72
C ALA A 279 1.20 7.58 -30.41
N ARG A 280 1.37 6.95 -29.25
CA ARG A 280 0.52 5.83 -28.82
C ARG A 280 -0.93 6.23 -28.60
N ARG A 281 -1.18 7.37 -27.94
CA ARG A 281 -2.54 7.90 -27.76
C ARG A 281 -3.24 8.14 -29.09
N LYS A 282 -2.50 8.70 -30.08
CA LYS A 282 -3.03 8.90 -31.43
C LYS A 282 -3.36 7.59 -32.13
N ALA A 283 -2.46 6.61 -32.05
CA ALA A 283 -2.67 5.29 -32.68
C ALA A 283 -3.87 4.56 -32.02
N ARG A 284 -3.97 4.60 -30.70
CA ARG A 284 -5.12 4.01 -29.98
C ARG A 284 -6.44 4.67 -30.35
N ALA A 285 -6.51 5.99 -30.37
CA ALA A 285 -7.73 6.71 -30.77
C ALA A 285 -8.14 6.37 -32.21
N GLN A 286 -7.18 6.15 -33.12
CA GLN A 286 -7.47 5.72 -34.47
C GLN A 286 -8.05 4.31 -34.52
N LEU A 287 -7.47 3.36 -33.79
CA LEU A 287 -7.99 1.97 -33.69
C LEU A 287 -9.39 1.92 -33.08
N GLU A 288 -9.65 2.70 -32.04
CA GLU A 288 -10.97 2.81 -31.41
C GLU A 288 -12.01 3.40 -32.39
N ALA A 289 -11.62 4.40 -33.19
CA ALA A 289 -12.48 4.98 -34.21
C ALA A 289 -12.78 3.98 -35.34
N GLU A 290 -11.79 3.22 -35.81
CA GLU A 290 -11.95 2.18 -36.82
C GLU A 290 -12.84 1.04 -36.31
N ALA A 291 -12.65 0.60 -35.05
CA ALA A 291 -13.50 -0.43 -34.44
C ALA A 291 -14.96 0.04 -34.30
N ALA A 292 -15.17 1.31 -33.91
CA ALA A 292 -16.50 1.89 -33.81
C ALA A 292 -17.20 2.02 -35.17
N ALA A 293 -16.45 2.38 -36.23
CA ALA A 293 -16.96 2.44 -37.59
C ALA A 293 -17.31 1.03 -38.12
N ALA A 294 -16.48 0.04 -37.88
CA ALA A 294 -16.75 -1.34 -38.27
C ALA A 294 -18.01 -1.93 -37.57
N LYS A 295 -18.20 -1.54 -36.28
CA LYS A 295 -19.39 -1.95 -35.55
C LYS A 295 -20.66 -1.35 -36.14
N ARG A 296 -20.67 -0.06 -36.47
CA ARG A 296 -21.82 0.61 -37.10
C ARG A 296 -22.16 0.04 -38.48
N ALA A 297 -21.13 -0.26 -39.28
CA ALA A 297 -21.33 -0.88 -40.60
C ALA A 297 -22.02 -2.26 -40.52
N ARG A 298 -21.70 -3.06 -39.47
CA ARG A 298 -22.36 -4.36 -39.26
C ARG A 298 -23.81 -4.22 -38.78
N GLU A 299 -24.09 -3.20 -37.93
CA GLU A 299 -25.44 -2.92 -37.46
C GLU A 299 -26.34 -2.43 -38.61
N GLU A 300 -25.78 -1.71 -39.61
CA GLU A 300 -26.51 -1.27 -40.82
C GLU A 300 -26.72 -2.39 -41.86
N GLU A 301 -25.94 -3.48 -41.83
CA GLU A 301 -26.12 -4.65 -42.70
C GLU A 301 -27.15 -5.67 -42.15
N ASP A 302 -27.43 -5.63 -40.84
CA ASP A 302 -28.37 -6.52 -40.15
C ASP A 302 -29.79 -5.97 -40.05
N ASP A 303 -30.05 -4.68 -40.44
CA ASP A 303 -31.37 -4.03 -40.56
C ASP A 303 -31.86 -4.04 -42.01
#